data_452781244db50322ed9dfbef81ccbc65
#
_entry.id   452781244db50322ed9dfbef81ccbc65
#
_cell.length_a   1.000
_cell.length_b   1.000
_cell.length_c   1.000
_cell.angle_alpha   90.00
_cell.angle_beta   90.00
_cell.angle_gamma   90.00
#
_symmetry.space_group_name_H-M   'P 1'
#
loop_
_entity.id
_entity.type
_entity.pdbx_description
1 polymer ?
#
loop_
_entity_poly.entity_id
_entity_poly.type
_entity_poly.pdbx_seq_one_letter_code
_entity_poly.pdbx_strand_id
1 'polypeptide(L)'
;MARSYDLTSGSIPQHLLRLAAPLIMGNILQQLYNTVDAFILGRFAGDLEFAAVGVAGSVMNLFLFMITGACTGISVIFAQFYGAGERERFRREHWLSLSCGLLVTLACSGLGFLLLSPLLRLIQTPSELRTFVSVYLTIILASLPAAFLYNLYGALLRAIGRANAALMVLAAAVTVNVALDYCFVARFQLGIAGAAWATAASQAISAVLCILYLRRKAPELIFARADCRMDGELLKQTAHFSFVTALHQSSLYIGKLLVQGAVNTGGTDMISAYTATTRIEGFANSFGDSGSAATSVLVAQNRGAGKVERVKESFRSSLFLMLAMGLAMSLIMYVSVSTSVGFMLGTRSGAAFENARDYLKLVALFYTLCFTGNTFAGYFNGIGKVSVPFLGATSHIALRVVLSWLLVGKMGLPAVALATGLGWVLVNALWTFVKWRMEKKQKAAEHDIM
;
A
#
# COMPACT_ATOMS: atom_id res chain seq x y z
N MET A 1 -2.02 4.18 33.11
CA MET A 1 -0.95 3.70 32.22
C MET A 1 -1.58 2.97 31.04
N ALA A 2 -1.55 3.51 29.83
CA ALA A 2 -2.01 2.79 28.65
C ALA A 2 -1.05 1.62 28.43
N ARG A 3 -1.55 0.37 28.52
CA ARG A 3 -0.77 -0.84 28.28
C ARG A 3 -0.04 -0.70 26.95
N SER A 4 1.30 -0.70 26.98
CA SER A 4 2.11 -0.88 25.78
C SER A 4 1.70 -2.23 25.18
N TYR A 5 1.30 -2.25 23.93
CA TYR A 5 0.93 -3.50 23.27
C TYR A 5 2.22 -4.26 22.96
N ASP A 6 2.62 -5.10 23.91
CA ASP A 6 3.73 -6.04 23.72
C ASP A 6 3.25 -7.20 22.85
N LEU A 7 3.67 -7.22 21.59
CA LEU A 7 3.35 -8.32 20.65
C LEU A 7 4.32 -9.51 20.83
N THR A 8 5.30 -9.38 21.71
CA THR A 8 6.29 -10.44 21.98
C THR A 8 5.83 -11.45 23.00
N SER A 9 4.66 -11.24 23.62
CA SER A 9 4.04 -12.14 24.61
C SER A 9 2.55 -12.37 24.29
N GLY A 10 1.92 -13.34 24.89
CA GLY A 10 0.49 -13.64 24.71
C GLY A 10 0.13 -14.34 23.39
N SER A 11 -1.17 -14.34 23.05
CA SER A 11 -1.73 -15.09 21.90
C SER A 11 -1.44 -14.43 20.56
N ILE A 12 -0.74 -15.13 19.69
CA ILE A 12 -0.40 -14.67 18.33
C ILE A 12 -1.62 -14.40 17.46
N PRO A 13 -2.65 -15.29 17.39
CA PRO A 13 -3.85 -15.03 16.60
C PRO A 13 -4.60 -13.76 17.05
N GLN A 14 -4.67 -13.51 18.37
CA GLN A 14 -5.29 -12.30 18.89
C GLN A 14 -4.51 -11.03 18.48
N HIS A 15 -3.18 -11.08 18.49
CA HIS A 15 -2.35 -9.97 18.04
C HIS A 15 -2.52 -9.70 16.54
N LEU A 16 -2.58 -10.76 15.72
CA LEU A 16 -2.83 -10.63 14.28
C LEU A 16 -4.17 -9.95 14.01
N LEU A 17 -5.25 -10.43 14.65
CA LEU A 17 -6.59 -9.85 14.46
C LEU A 17 -6.64 -8.38 14.94
N ARG A 18 -6.02 -8.07 16.09
CA ARG A 18 -5.95 -6.69 16.61
C ARG A 18 -5.18 -5.74 15.70
N LEU A 19 -4.18 -6.24 14.98
CA LEU A 19 -3.43 -5.44 13.99
C LEU A 19 -4.18 -5.39 12.66
N ALA A 20 -4.67 -6.52 12.16
CA ALA A 20 -5.28 -6.62 10.83
C ALA A 20 -6.63 -5.89 10.76
N ALA A 21 -7.50 -6.01 11.77
CA ALA A 21 -8.84 -5.42 11.72
C ALA A 21 -8.84 -3.88 11.54
N PRO A 22 -8.04 -3.10 12.30
CA PRO A 22 -7.93 -1.66 12.05
C PRO A 22 -7.34 -1.32 10.68
N LEU A 23 -6.41 -2.14 10.17
CA LEU A 23 -5.80 -1.94 8.85
C LEU A 23 -6.81 -2.21 7.73
N ILE A 24 -7.60 -3.28 7.83
CA ILE A 24 -8.70 -3.57 6.90
C ILE A 24 -9.69 -2.41 6.87
N MET A 25 -10.15 -1.98 8.05
CA MET A 25 -11.08 -0.85 8.16
C MET A 25 -10.48 0.43 7.57
N GLY A 26 -9.19 0.68 7.81
CA GLY A 26 -8.49 1.82 7.22
C GLY A 26 -8.43 1.77 5.71
N ASN A 27 -8.13 0.61 5.12
CA ASN A 27 -8.11 0.43 3.68
C ASN A 27 -9.52 0.59 3.06
N ILE A 28 -10.56 0.09 3.72
CA ILE A 28 -11.95 0.29 3.28
C ILE A 28 -12.32 1.78 3.34
N LEU A 29 -12.01 2.48 4.44
CA LEU A 29 -12.21 3.93 4.55
C LEU A 29 -11.49 4.70 3.44
N GLN A 30 -10.27 4.29 3.11
CA GLN A 30 -9.52 4.91 2.01
C GLN A 30 -10.19 4.71 0.65
N GLN A 31 -10.77 3.54 0.39
CA GLN A 31 -11.52 3.29 -0.84
C GLN A 31 -12.82 4.11 -0.91
N LEU A 32 -13.54 4.21 0.22
CA LEU A 32 -14.73 5.05 0.32
C LEU A 32 -14.39 6.52 0.11
N TYR A 33 -13.31 7.00 0.74
CA TYR A 33 -12.81 8.35 0.56
C TYR A 33 -12.54 8.67 -0.92
N ASN A 34 -11.76 7.83 -1.62
CA ASN A 34 -11.47 8.03 -3.04
C ASN A 34 -12.74 8.08 -3.91
N THR A 35 -13.77 7.35 -3.50
CA THR A 35 -15.08 7.34 -4.20
C THR A 35 -15.85 8.64 -3.97
N VAL A 36 -15.86 9.13 -2.72
CA VAL A 36 -16.56 10.39 -2.35
C VAL A 36 -15.87 11.59 -3.00
N ASP A 37 -14.53 11.64 -2.97
CA ASP A 37 -13.74 12.69 -3.62
C ASP A 37 -14.03 12.77 -5.13
N ALA A 38 -13.99 11.62 -5.81
CA ALA A 38 -14.34 11.54 -7.22
C ALA A 38 -15.80 11.96 -7.51
N PHE A 39 -16.73 11.64 -6.61
CA PHE A 39 -18.15 12.04 -6.73
C PHE A 39 -18.32 13.56 -6.59
N ILE A 40 -17.67 14.18 -5.59
CA ILE A 40 -17.75 15.63 -5.38
C ILE A 40 -17.17 16.36 -6.58
N LEU A 41 -16.00 15.96 -7.06
CA LEU A 41 -15.38 16.54 -8.24
C LEU A 41 -16.25 16.38 -9.49
N GLY A 42 -16.71 15.18 -9.79
CA GLY A 42 -17.55 14.93 -10.97
C GLY A 42 -18.88 15.68 -10.94
N ARG A 43 -19.42 15.97 -9.74
CA ARG A 43 -20.70 16.68 -9.60
C ARG A 43 -20.58 18.22 -9.65
N PHE A 44 -19.48 18.76 -9.15
CA PHE A 44 -19.36 20.23 -8.89
C PHE A 44 -18.22 20.92 -9.63
N ALA A 45 -17.18 20.19 -10.13
CA ALA A 45 -16.06 20.83 -10.79
C ALA A 45 -16.15 20.87 -12.35
N GLY A 46 -17.02 20.00 -12.91
CA GLY A 46 -17.21 19.91 -14.38
C GLY A 46 -16.33 18.86 -15.05
N ASP A 47 -16.70 18.50 -16.28
CA ASP A 47 -16.13 17.31 -16.99
C ASP A 47 -14.63 17.46 -17.31
N LEU A 48 -14.15 18.64 -17.69
CA LEU A 48 -12.75 18.87 -18.00
C LEU A 48 -11.87 18.74 -16.76
N GLU A 49 -12.31 19.32 -15.63
CA GLU A 49 -11.57 19.22 -14.37
C GLU A 49 -11.58 17.80 -13.82
N PHE A 50 -12.70 17.11 -13.93
CA PHE A 50 -12.80 15.69 -13.54
C PHE A 50 -11.85 14.81 -14.38
N ALA A 51 -11.81 15.02 -15.70
CA ALA A 51 -10.87 14.32 -16.58
C ALA A 51 -9.41 14.66 -16.23
N ALA A 52 -9.12 15.92 -15.88
CA ALA A 52 -7.79 16.35 -15.48
C ALA A 52 -7.31 15.65 -14.18
N VAL A 53 -8.20 15.44 -13.20
CA VAL A 53 -7.86 14.66 -11.97
C VAL A 53 -7.51 13.22 -12.33
N GLY A 54 -8.18 12.60 -13.29
CA GLY A 54 -7.85 11.27 -13.78
C GLY A 54 -6.40 11.16 -14.28
N VAL A 55 -5.97 12.14 -15.09
CA VAL A 55 -4.59 12.24 -15.60
C VAL A 55 -3.61 12.53 -14.47
N ALA A 56 -3.88 13.56 -13.65
CA ALA A 56 -3.04 13.96 -12.53
C ALA A 56 -2.90 12.84 -11.49
N GLY A 57 -3.99 12.10 -11.24
CA GLY A 57 -4.04 10.98 -10.29
C GLY A 57 -3.02 9.88 -10.60
N SER A 58 -2.73 9.63 -11.87
CA SER A 58 -1.72 8.65 -12.26
C SER A 58 -0.31 9.07 -11.80
N VAL A 59 0.04 10.34 -11.93
CA VAL A 59 1.32 10.89 -11.48
C VAL A 59 1.36 10.96 -9.94
N MET A 60 0.31 11.48 -9.32
CA MET A 60 0.18 11.58 -7.87
C MET A 60 0.35 10.21 -7.20
N ASN A 61 -0.35 9.19 -7.70
CA ASN A 61 -0.28 7.84 -7.14
C ASN A 61 1.13 7.27 -7.18
N LEU A 62 1.92 7.53 -8.22
CA LEU A 62 3.30 7.08 -8.28
C LEU A 62 4.11 7.64 -7.09
N PHE A 63 4.03 8.95 -6.82
CA PHE A 63 4.68 9.56 -5.65
C PHE A 63 4.16 9.00 -4.33
N LEU A 64 2.86 8.83 -4.18
CA LEU A 64 2.27 8.29 -2.96
C LEU A 64 2.69 6.83 -2.71
N PHE A 65 2.77 5.99 -3.74
CA PHE A 65 3.26 4.61 -3.61
C PHE A 65 4.74 4.58 -3.23
N MET A 66 5.57 5.48 -3.76
CA MET A 66 6.98 5.61 -3.36
C MET A 66 7.09 5.98 -1.87
N ILE A 67 6.36 7.00 -1.41
CA ILE A 67 6.36 7.44 0.00
C ILE A 67 5.85 6.33 0.92
N THR A 68 4.70 5.74 0.60
CA THR A 68 4.11 4.66 1.40
C THR A 68 5.03 3.44 1.46
N GLY A 69 5.65 3.10 0.34
CA GLY A 69 6.64 2.04 0.27
C GLY A 69 7.85 2.32 1.16
N ALA A 70 8.45 3.52 1.06
CA ALA A 70 9.57 3.92 1.90
C ALA A 70 9.21 3.84 3.40
N CYS A 71 8.06 4.37 3.79
CA CYS A 71 7.58 4.32 5.18
C CYS A 71 7.30 2.88 5.65
N THR A 72 6.91 1.99 4.75
CA THR A 72 6.75 0.55 5.07
C THR A 72 8.09 -0.08 5.46
N GLY A 73 9.16 0.20 4.74
CA GLY A 73 10.51 -0.25 5.09
C GLY A 73 10.98 0.29 6.44
N ILE A 74 10.79 1.57 6.69
CA ILE A 74 11.09 2.22 7.98
C ILE A 74 10.29 1.59 9.12
N SER A 75 9.02 1.25 8.89
CA SER A 75 8.14 0.60 9.87
C SER A 75 8.73 -0.72 10.38
N VAL A 76 9.40 -1.49 9.54
CA VAL A 76 10.07 -2.75 9.93
C VAL A 76 11.19 -2.48 10.93
N ILE A 77 12.01 -1.45 10.69
CA ILE A 77 13.11 -1.07 11.59
C ILE A 77 12.56 -0.59 12.93
N PHE A 78 11.54 0.26 12.93
CA PHE A 78 10.85 0.68 14.16
C PHE A 78 10.29 -0.51 14.94
N ALA A 79 9.65 -1.46 14.25
CA ALA A 79 9.08 -2.63 14.91
C ALA A 79 10.16 -3.54 15.53
N GLN A 80 11.31 -3.70 14.86
CA GLN A 80 12.44 -4.47 15.39
C GLN A 80 13.03 -3.81 16.65
N PHE A 81 13.35 -2.51 16.61
CA PHE A 81 13.86 -1.80 17.78
C PHE A 81 12.86 -1.74 18.94
N TYR A 82 11.58 -1.57 18.62
CA TYR A 82 10.53 -1.59 19.65
C TYR A 82 10.43 -2.95 20.32
N GLY A 83 10.47 -4.04 19.56
CA GLY A 83 10.44 -5.40 20.05
C GLY A 83 11.70 -5.77 20.86
N ALA A 84 12.86 -5.28 20.45
CA ALA A 84 14.13 -5.43 21.18
C ALA A 84 14.18 -4.63 22.50
N GLY A 85 13.27 -3.67 22.71
CA GLY A 85 13.33 -2.75 23.84
C GLY A 85 14.41 -1.67 23.70
N GLU A 86 15.05 -1.55 22.55
CA GLU A 86 16.15 -0.61 22.25
C GLU A 86 15.62 0.81 22.00
N ARG A 87 15.14 1.48 23.08
CA ARG A 87 14.50 2.80 23.00
C ARG A 87 15.41 3.87 22.42
N GLU A 88 16.69 3.84 22.71
CA GLU A 88 17.67 4.80 22.20
C GLU A 88 17.83 4.67 20.69
N ARG A 89 18.02 3.45 20.18
CA ARG A 89 18.09 3.19 18.74
C ARG A 89 16.80 3.55 18.02
N PHE A 90 15.65 3.27 18.66
CA PHE A 90 14.34 3.69 18.13
C PHE A 90 14.26 5.22 17.97
N ARG A 91 14.70 6.01 18.98
CA ARG A 91 14.68 7.48 18.90
C ARG A 91 15.65 8.02 17.86
N ARG A 92 16.84 7.43 17.73
CA ARG A 92 17.80 7.78 16.65
C ARG A 92 17.22 7.52 15.27
N GLU A 93 16.60 6.36 15.08
CA GLU A 93 15.92 6.02 13.82
C GLU A 93 14.76 6.99 13.54
N HIS A 94 14.01 7.39 14.56
CA HIS A 94 12.92 8.36 14.40
C HIS A 94 13.45 9.70 13.89
N TRP A 95 14.53 10.22 14.48
CA TRP A 95 15.17 11.45 14.01
C TRP A 95 15.73 11.31 12.60
N LEU A 96 16.43 10.23 12.33
CA LEU A 96 17.08 9.97 11.06
C LEU A 96 16.07 9.79 9.94
N SER A 97 15.04 8.98 10.13
CA SER A 97 13.95 8.79 9.17
C SER A 97 13.18 10.08 8.91
N LEU A 98 12.95 10.89 9.95
CA LEU A 98 12.27 12.18 9.81
C LEU A 98 13.12 13.16 9.01
N SER A 99 14.37 13.38 9.38
CA SER A 99 15.25 14.38 8.76
C SER A 99 15.63 14.00 7.33
N CYS A 100 16.10 12.78 7.10
CA CYS A 100 16.45 12.31 5.76
C CYS A 100 15.23 12.16 4.85
N GLY A 101 14.13 11.64 5.39
CA GLY A 101 12.89 11.48 4.63
C GLY A 101 12.29 12.83 4.22
N LEU A 102 12.29 13.84 5.09
CA LEU A 102 11.87 15.19 4.72
C LEU A 102 12.79 15.78 3.65
N LEU A 103 14.11 15.64 3.79
CA LEU A 103 15.06 16.13 2.78
C LEU A 103 14.82 15.49 1.42
N VAL A 104 14.68 14.16 1.38
CA VAL A 104 14.38 13.43 0.14
C VAL A 104 13.05 13.85 -0.45
N THR A 105 12.02 14.01 0.38
CA THR A 105 10.68 14.40 -0.08
C THR A 105 10.67 15.84 -0.63
N LEU A 106 11.38 16.76 0.03
CA LEU A 106 11.56 18.13 -0.47
C LEU A 106 12.33 18.16 -1.79
N ALA A 107 13.38 17.34 -1.91
CA ALA A 107 14.12 17.20 -3.17
C ALA A 107 13.23 16.63 -4.30
N CYS A 108 12.43 15.60 -4.00
CA CYS A 108 11.46 15.05 -4.94
C CYS A 108 10.39 16.07 -5.34
N SER A 109 9.89 16.86 -4.39
CA SER A 109 8.96 17.95 -4.63
C SER A 109 9.56 19.01 -5.56
N GLY A 110 10.77 19.50 -5.26
CA GLY A 110 11.50 20.45 -6.08
C GLY A 110 11.79 19.94 -7.49
N LEU A 111 12.26 18.70 -7.61
CA LEU A 111 12.48 18.04 -8.89
C LEU A 111 11.17 17.86 -9.66
N GLY A 112 10.08 17.51 -8.96
CA GLY A 112 8.74 17.41 -9.53
C GLY A 112 8.26 18.73 -10.14
N PHE A 113 8.50 19.85 -9.46
CA PHE A 113 8.19 21.19 -10.01
C PHE A 113 9.02 21.49 -11.27
N LEU A 114 10.32 21.22 -11.24
CA LEU A 114 11.20 21.47 -12.38
C LEU A 114 10.83 20.63 -13.60
N LEU A 115 10.43 19.37 -13.36
CA LEU A 115 10.11 18.41 -14.42
C LEU A 115 8.61 18.36 -14.78
N LEU A 116 7.75 19.18 -14.16
CA LEU A 116 6.30 19.12 -14.37
C LEU A 116 5.92 19.29 -15.83
N SER A 117 6.43 20.33 -16.48
CA SER A 117 6.12 20.60 -17.89
C SER A 117 6.68 19.52 -18.85
N PRO A 118 7.95 19.08 -18.76
CA PRO A 118 8.44 17.91 -19.50
C PRO A 118 7.61 16.64 -19.26
N LEU A 119 7.23 16.37 -18.01
CA LEU A 119 6.43 15.20 -17.64
C LEU A 119 5.06 15.20 -18.32
N LEU A 120 4.35 16.35 -18.28
CA LEU A 120 3.05 16.49 -18.92
C LEU A 120 3.12 16.31 -20.46
N ARG A 121 4.24 16.70 -21.07
CA ARG A 121 4.49 16.44 -22.50
C ARG A 121 4.76 14.96 -22.75
N LEU A 122 5.56 14.32 -21.90
CA LEU A 122 5.92 12.91 -22.02
C LEU A 122 4.69 12.00 -21.94
N ILE A 123 3.75 12.28 -21.01
CA ILE A 123 2.50 11.54 -20.87
C ILE A 123 1.42 11.99 -21.86
N GLN A 124 1.78 12.86 -22.83
CA GLN A 124 0.90 13.35 -23.89
C GLN A 124 -0.42 13.95 -23.38
N THR A 125 -0.35 14.72 -22.29
CA THR A 125 -1.52 15.39 -21.72
C THR A 125 -2.16 16.32 -22.76
N PRO A 126 -3.47 16.17 -23.05
CA PRO A 126 -4.20 17.07 -23.97
C PRO A 126 -4.03 18.54 -23.57
N SER A 127 -3.91 19.43 -24.56
CA SER A 127 -3.70 20.86 -24.32
C SER A 127 -4.77 21.48 -23.42
N GLU A 128 -6.02 21.06 -23.60
CA GLU A 128 -7.20 21.54 -22.85
C GLU A 128 -7.12 21.19 -21.35
N LEU A 129 -6.52 20.04 -21.01
CA LEU A 129 -6.40 19.57 -19.63
C LEU A 129 -5.11 20.03 -18.94
N ARG A 130 -4.12 20.47 -19.73
CA ARG A 130 -2.75 20.74 -19.23
C ARG A 130 -2.71 21.75 -18.10
N THR A 131 -3.48 22.82 -18.19
CA THR A 131 -3.55 23.86 -17.15
C THR A 131 -4.12 23.29 -15.85
N PHE A 132 -5.23 22.56 -15.92
CA PHE A 132 -5.86 21.96 -14.75
C PHE A 132 -4.95 20.90 -14.09
N VAL A 133 -4.36 20.01 -14.88
CA VAL A 133 -3.40 19.00 -14.39
C VAL A 133 -2.18 19.67 -13.73
N SER A 134 -1.66 20.76 -14.33
CA SER A 134 -0.52 21.48 -13.79
C SER A 134 -0.85 22.11 -12.43
N VAL A 135 -2.00 22.78 -12.30
CA VAL A 135 -2.45 23.39 -11.04
C VAL A 135 -2.59 22.33 -9.96
N TYR A 136 -3.27 21.24 -10.26
CA TYR A 136 -3.47 20.13 -9.31
C TYR A 136 -2.12 19.55 -8.84
N LEU A 137 -1.26 19.17 -9.78
CA LEU A 137 0.03 18.55 -9.47
C LEU A 137 0.97 19.50 -8.72
N THR A 138 0.92 20.81 -9.02
CA THR A 138 1.68 21.81 -8.26
C THR A 138 1.33 21.80 -6.79
N ILE A 139 0.04 21.80 -6.44
CA ILE A 139 -0.43 21.76 -5.06
C ILE A 139 -0.06 20.42 -4.40
N ILE A 140 -0.26 19.32 -5.10
CA ILE A 140 0.08 17.98 -4.58
C ILE A 140 1.58 17.82 -4.35
N LEU A 141 2.43 18.28 -5.28
CA LEU A 141 3.89 18.27 -5.11
C LEU A 141 4.32 19.11 -3.90
N ALA A 142 3.71 20.27 -3.68
CA ALA A 142 3.96 21.07 -2.48
C ALA A 142 3.54 20.38 -1.18
N SER A 143 2.54 19.50 -1.25
CA SER A 143 2.01 18.76 -0.09
C SER A 143 2.75 17.44 0.19
N LEU A 144 3.67 16.98 -0.66
CA LEU A 144 4.41 15.72 -0.45
C LEU A 144 5.10 15.62 0.93
N PRO A 145 5.69 16.69 1.49
CA PRO A 145 6.24 16.62 2.85
C PRO A 145 5.18 16.30 3.92
N ALA A 146 3.96 16.84 3.78
CA ALA A 146 2.86 16.53 4.70
C ALA A 146 2.39 15.07 4.53
N ALA A 147 2.32 14.60 3.29
CA ALA A 147 2.03 13.20 2.97
C ALA A 147 3.07 12.26 3.57
N PHE A 148 4.35 12.60 3.45
CA PHE A 148 5.43 11.84 4.05
C PHE A 148 5.30 11.78 5.58
N LEU A 149 5.11 12.92 6.25
CA LEU A 149 4.94 12.97 7.69
C LEU A 149 3.78 12.11 8.17
N TYR A 150 2.62 12.21 7.53
CA TYR A 150 1.47 11.38 7.85
C TYR A 150 1.79 9.88 7.70
N ASN A 151 2.41 9.48 6.58
CA ASN A 151 2.77 8.09 6.34
C ASN A 151 3.83 7.58 7.33
N LEU A 152 4.86 8.37 7.65
CA LEU A 152 5.91 8.02 8.60
C LEU A 152 5.34 7.79 10.00
N TYR A 153 4.58 8.76 10.52
CA TYR A 153 4.01 8.64 11.87
C TYR A 153 2.90 7.57 11.94
N GLY A 154 2.12 7.40 10.88
CA GLY A 154 1.18 6.29 10.75
C GLY A 154 1.90 4.93 10.77
N ALA A 155 3.01 4.80 10.06
CA ALA A 155 3.86 3.61 10.04
C ALA A 155 4.48 3.34 11.42
N LEU A 156 4.96 4.38 12.11
CA LEU A 156 5.48 4.30 13.47
C LEU A 156 4.41 3.81 14.46
N LEU A 157 3.20 4.37 14.41
CA LEU A 157 2.08 3.93 15.28
C LEU A 157 1.74 2.46 15.04
N ARG A 158 1.74 2.00 13.79
CA ARG A 158 1.52 0.58 13.47
C ARG A 158 2.67 -0.29 13.98
N ALA A 159 3.92 0.16 13.83
CA ALA A 159 5.11 -0.57 14.25
C ALA A 159 5.14 -0.84 15.77
N ILE A 160 4.60 0.08 16.58
CA ILE A 160 4.47 -0.09 18.04
C ILE A 160 3.15 -0.77 18.47
N GLY A 161 2.42 -1.38 17.52
CA GLY A 161 1.18 -2.10 17.80
C GLY A 161 -0.07 -1.24 18.02
N ARG A 162 0.00 0.08 17.77
CA ARG A 162 -1.13 1.03 17.96
C ARG A 162 -1.90 1.28 16.65
N ALA A 163 -2.27 0.22 15.92
CA ALA A 163 -2.98 0.32 14.66
C ALA A 163 -4.35 1.03 14.78
N ASN A 164 -5.05 0.87 15.91
CA ASN A 164 -6.30 1.58 16.19
C ASN A 164 -6.12 3.12 16.23
N ALA A 165 -4.97 3.60 16.74
CA ALA A 165 -4.70 5.03 16.74
C ALA A 165 -4.50 5.56 15.31
N ALA A 166 -3.76 4.82 14.49
CA ALA A 166 -3.60 5.15 13.07
C ALA A 166 -4.95 5.17 12.35
N LEU A 167 -5.84 4.22 12.63
CA LEU A 167 -7.21 4.20 12.08
C LEU A 167 -8.04 5.41 12.52
N MET A 168 -8.00 5.78 13.80
CA MET A 168 -8.75 6.96 14.29
C MET A 168 -8.28 8.25 13.61
N VAL A 169 -6.97 8.41 13.44
CA VAL A 169 -6.42 9.57 12.73
C VAL A 169 -6.86 9.56 11.26
N LEU A 170 -6.82 8.40 10.60
CA LEU A 170 -7.30 8.27 9.22
C LEU A 170 -8.80 8.61 9.11
N ALA A 171 -9.64 8.12 10.03
CA ALA A 171 -11.07 8.45 10.03
C ALA A 171 -11.31 9.95 10.19
N ALA A 172 -10.59 10.60 11.11
CA ALA A 172 -10.65 12.05 11.25
C ALA A 172 -10.17 12.78 9.98
N ALA A 173 -9.08 12.30 9.37
CA ALA A 173 -8.55 12.83 8.11
C ALA A 173 -9.57 12.76 6.96
N VAL A 174 -10.20 11.61 6.78
CA VAL A 174 -11.23 11.40 5.76
C VAL A 174 -12.42 12.33 5.98
N THR A 175 -12.89 12.45 7.22
CA THR A 175 -13.99 13.35 7.55
C THR A 175 -13.64 14.81 7.25
N VAL A 176 -12.46 15.26 7.67
CA VAL A 176 -11.97 16.62 7.38
C VAL A 176 -11.81 16.85 5.88
N ASN A 177 -11.24 15.89 5.17
CA ASN A 177 -11.05 16.02 3.73
C ASN A 177 -12.39 16.14 2.99
N VAL A 178 -13.36 15.25 3.25
CA VAL A 178 -14.70 15.32 2.61
C VAL A 178 -15.38 16.66 2.91
N ALA A 179 -15.26 17.18 4.15
CA ALA A 179 -15.79 18.48 4.50
C ALA A 179 -15.09 19.62 3.74
N LEU A 180 -13.76 19.58 3.61
CA LEU A 180 -13.00 20.56 2.87
C LEU A 180 -13.26 20.47 1.35
N ASP A 181 -13.38 19.26 0.79
CA ASP A 181 -13.75 19.06 -0.62
C ASP A 181 -15.11 19.70 -0.91
N TYR A 182 -16.11 19.42 -0.07
CA TYR A 182 -17.40 20.05 -0.22
C TYR A 182 -17.32 21.59 -0.11
N CYS A 183 -16.60 22.12 0.87
CA CYS A 183 -16.43 23.57 1.03
C CYS A 183 -15.70 24.20 -0.14
N PHE A 184 -14.55 23.64 -0.55
CA PHE A 184 -13.68 24.25 -1.55
C PHE A 184 -14.22 24.03 -2.97
N VAL A 185 -14.72 22.84 -3.29
CA VAL A 185 -15.19 22.51 -4.64
C VAL A 185 -16.64 22.95 -4.84
N ALA A 186 -17.55 22.57 -3.92
CA ALA A 186 -18.97 22.82 -4.11
C ALA A 186 -19.39 24.25 -3.70
N ARG A 187 -18.86 24.77 -2.56
CA ARG A 187 -19.31 26.07 -2.02
C ARG A 187 -18.50 27.24 -2.51
N PHE A 188 -17.17 27.11 -2.55
CA PHE A 188 -16.26 28.17 -3.02
C PHE A 188 -15.91 28.07 -4.49
N GLN A 189 -16.34 27.02 -5.17
CA GLN A 189 -16.14 26.79 -6.61
C GLN A 189 -14.66 26.89 -7.06
N LEU A 190 -13.75 26.44 -6.20
CA LEU A 190 -12.31 26.42 -6.50
C LEU A 190 -11.92 25.29 -7.46
N GLY A 191 -12.88 24.47 -7.94
CA GLY A 191 -12.67 23.40 -8.87
C GLY A 191 -11.59 22.41 -8.43
N ILE A 192 -10.76 22.01 -9.38
CA ILE A 192 -9.66 21.05 -9.17
C ILE A 192 -8.62 21.54 -8.14
N ALA A 193 -8.38 22.86 -8.05
CA ALA A 193 -7.47 23.40 -7.05
C ALA A 193 -8.03 23.22 -5.64
N GLY A 194 -9.37 23.34 -5.47
CA GLY A 194 -10.04 23.10 -4.19
C GLY A 194 -9.81 21.67 -3.68
N ALA A 195 -9.98 20.68 -4.54
CA ALA A 195 -9.73 19.27 -4.19
C ALA A 195 -8.25 19.01 -3.83
N ALA A 196 -7.32 19.61 -4.57
CA ALA A 196 -5.89 19.48 -4.26
C ALA A 196 -5.55 20.09 -2.89
N TRP A 197 -6.10 21.27 -2.55
CA TRP A 197 -5.91 21.90 -1.25
C TRP A 197 -6.59 21.14 -0.11
N ALA A 198 -7.77 20.57 -0.33
CA ALA A 198 -8.44 19.73 0.66
C ALA A 198 -7.61 18.49 1.00
N THR A 199 -7.05 17.84 -0.02
CA THR A 199 -6.13 16.70 0.14
C THR A 199 -4.86 17.12 0.90
N ALA A 200 -4.22 18.23 0.52
CA ALA A 200 -3.02 18.75 1.17
C ALA A 200 -3.27 19.08 2.66
N ALA A 201 -4.37 19.79 2.94
CA ALA A 201 -4.75 20.17 4.31
C ALA A 201 -5.07 18.95 5.18
N SER A 202 -5.82 17.98 4.65
CA SER A 202 -6.17 16.78 5.40
C SER A 202 -4.93 15.94 5.76
N GLN A 203 -3.95 15.84 4.86
CA GLN A 203 -2.68 15.16 5.14
C GLN A 203 -1.86 15.89 6.21
N ALA A 204 -1.78 17.23 6.14
CA ALA A 204 -1.09 18.02 7.15
C ALA A 204 -1.74 17.90 8.54
N ILE A 205 -3.07 17.98 8.61
CA ILE A 205 -3.83 17.77 9.85
C ILE A 205 -3.58 16.37 10.40
N SER A 206 -3.59 15.36 9.55
CA SER A 206 -3.34 13.97 9.95
C SER A 206 -1.95 13.77 10.52
N ALA A 207 -0.93 14.38 9.90
CA ALA A 207 0.44 14.36 10.40
C ALA A 207 0.51 14.98 11.81
N VAL A 208 -0.10 16.15 11.99
CA VAL A 208 -0.17 16.82 13.31
C VAL A 208 -0.87 15.96 14.35
N LEU A 209 -2.02 15.35 14.01
CA LEU A 209 -2.76 14.47 14.92
C LEU A 209 -1.94 13.23 15.32
N CYS A 210 -1.23 12.60 14.39
CA CYS A 210 -0.33 11.48 14.69
C CYS A 210 0.80 11.91 15.65
N ILE A 211 1.43 13.05 15.39
CA ILE A 211 2.51 13.61 16.23
C ILE A 211 2.00 13.91 17.63
N LEU A 212 0.86 14.58 17.76
CA LEU A 212 0.24 14.90 19.04
C LEU A 212 -0.16 13.65 19.81
N TYR A 213 -0.69 12.64 19.12
CA TYR A 213 -1.00 11.36 19.74
C TYR A 213 0.26 10.68 20.28
N LEU A 214 1.34 10.62 19.48
CA LEU A 214 2.60 10.03 19.90
C LEU A 214 3.18 10.77 21.12
N ARG A 215 3.20 12.11 21.08
CA ARG A 215 3.69 12.95 22.20
C ARG A 215 2.94 12.71 23.50
N ARG A 216 1.63 12.45 23.42
CA ARG A 216 0.79 12.24 24.62
C ARG A 216 0.83 10.80 25.14
N LYS A 217 0.97 9.81 24.25
CA LYS A 217 0.77 8.39 24.59
C LYS A 217 2.04 7.54 24.60
N ALA A 218 3.13 8.03 24.02
CA ALA A 218 4.43 7.37 24.00
C ALA A 218 5.57 8.40 23.89
N PRO A 219 5.67 9.38 24.85
CA PRO A 219 6.68 10.43 24.82
C PRO A 219 8.10 9.88 24.86
N GLU A 220 8.30 8.69 25.44
CA GLU A 220 9.58 8.00 25.54
C GLU A 220 10.15 7.53 24.18
N LEU A 221 9.34 7.55 23.12
CA LEU A 221 9.74 7.19 21.75
C LEU A 221 10.08 8.41 20.89
N ILE A 222 9.94 9.61 21.43
CA ILE A 222 10.30 10.84 20.73
C ILE A 222 11.77 11.13 20.99
N PHE A 223 12.48 11.47 19.92
CA PHE A 223 13.89 11.82 20.00
C PHE A 223 14.12 13.13 20.79
N ALA A 224 15.21 13.18 21.53
CA ALA A 224 15.74 14.36 22.18
C ALA A 224 16.98 14.88 21.41
N ARG A 225 17.51 16.04 21.78
CA ARG A 225 18.72 16.60 21.13
C ARG A 225 19.92 15.63 21.14
N ALA A 226 20.04 14.80 22.17
CA ALA A 226 21.11 13.81 22.27
C ALA A 226 21.00 12.69 21.23
N ASP A 227 19.79 12.40 20.75
CA ASP A 227 19.53 11.37 19.73
C ASP A 227 19.79 11.88 18.31
N CYS A 228 19.94 13.22 18.13
CA CYS A 228 20.15 13.88 16.83
C CYS A 228 21.58 13.70 16.33
N ARG A 229 21.99 12.46 16.10
CA ARG A 229 23.31 12.11 15.58
C ARG A 229 23.18 11.26 14.33
N MET A 230 24.04 11.53 13.34
CA MET A 230 24.13 10.70 12.15
C MET A 230 24.84 9.39 12.51
N ASP A 231 24.10 8.28 12.29
CA ASP A 231 24.63 6.92 12.41
C ASP A 231 24.69 6.32 11.00
N GLY A 232 25.90 6.10 10.50
CA GLY A 232 26.11 5.67 9.12
C GLY A 232 25.59 4.25 8.85
N GLU A 233 25.66 3.34 9.81
CA GLU A 233 25.10 1.99 9.65
C GLU A 233 23.59 2.02 9.63
N LEU A 234 22.99 2.76 10.56
CA LEU A 234 21.54 2.94 10.64
C LEU A 234 21.01 3.64 9.38
N LEU A 235 21.72 4.69 8.91
CA LEU A 235 21.36 5.38 7.66
C LEU A 235 21.39 4.41 6.46
N LYS A 236 22.42 3.58 6.35
CA LYS A 236 22.53 2.59 5.28
C LYS A 236 21.40 1.57 5.32
N GLN A 237 21.05 1.11 6.53
CA GLN A 237 19.94 0.18 6.73
C GLN A 237 18.59 0.83 6.35
N THR A 238 18.33 2.04 6.86
CA THR A 238 17.12 2.80 6.58
C THR A 238 16.98 3.11 5.09
N ALA A 239 18.05 3.58 4.46
CA ALA A 239 18.07 3.85 3.03
C ALA A 239 17.80 2.59 2.20
N HIS A 240 18.44 1.47 2.55
CA HIS A 240 18.22 0.19 1.86
C HIS A 240 16.77 -0.29 1.99
N PHE A 241 16.21 -0.29 3.21
CA PHE A 241 14.85 -0.75 3.45
C PHE A 241 13.84 0.17 2.74
N SER A 242 13.98 1.49 2.91
CA SER A 242 13.11 2.47 2.27
C SER A 242 13.15 2.38 0.75
N PHE A 243 14.34 2.31 0.16
CA PHE A 243 14.50 2.26 -1.28
C PHE A 243 13.91 0.98 -1.89
N VAL A 244 14.23 -0.19 -1.32
CA VAL A 244 13.74 -1.47 -1.82
C VAL A 244 12.22 -1.58 -1.71
N THR A 245 11.64 -1.13 -0.58
CA THR A 245 10.18 -1.17 -0.41
C THR A 245 9.45 -0.09 -1.22
N ALA A 246 10.07 1.05 -1.46
CA ALA A 246 9.56 2.06 -2.40
C ALA A 246 9.53 1.51 -3.83
N LEU A 247 10.63 0.89 -4.28
CA LEU A 247 10.67 0.21 -5.59
C LEU A 247 9.64 -0.91 -5.69
N HIS A 248 9.45 -1.69 -4.62
CA HIS A 248 8.42 -2.73 -4.58
C HIS A 248 7.03 -2.14 -4.85
N GLN A 249 6.63 -1.11 -4.10
CA GLN A 249 5.31 -0.49 -4.27
C GLN A 249 5.16 0.20 -5.63
N SER A 250 6.19 0.88 -6.09
CA SER A 250 6.19 1.51 -7.42
C SER A 250 6.08 0.48 -8.54
N SER A 251 6.77 -0.66 -8.44
CA SER A 251 6.71 -1.73 -9.44
C SER A 251 5.31 -2.34 -9.54
N LEU A 252 4.61 -2.51 -8.40
CA LEU A 252 3.21 -2.96 -8.39
C LEU A 252 2.30 -1.99 -9.16
N TYR A 253 2.50 -0.68 -8.96
CA TYR A 253 1.72 0.34 -9.65
C TYR A 253 2.02 0.40 -11.15
N ILE A 254 3.31 0.42 -11.52
CA ILE A 254 3.74 0.39 -12.92
C ILE A 254 3.21 -0.87 -13.62
N GLY A 255 3.26 -2.02 -12.96
CA GLY A 255 2.71 -3.27 -13.47
C GLY A 255 1.21 -3.18 -13.78
N LYS A 256 0.43 -2.54 -12.92
CA LYS A 256 -1.00 -2.28 -13.18
C LYS A 256 -1.21 -1.44 -14.44
N LEU A 257 -0.41 -0.39 -14.63
CA LEU A 257 -0.49 0.47 -15.83
C LEU A 257 -0.12 -0.29 -17.11
N LEU A 258 0.91 -1.14 -17.06
CA LEU A 258 1.32 -1.95 -18.22
C LEU A 258 0.27 -2.99 -18.60
N VAL A 259 -0.37 -3.63 -17.63
CA VAL A 259 -1.51 -4.55 -17.89
C VAL A 259 -2.71 -3.78 -18.44
N GLN A 260 -3.01 -2.59 -17.91
CA GLN A 260 -4.07 -1.72 -18.46
C GLN A 260 -3.80 -1.40 -19.93
N GLY A 261 -2.53 -1.16 -20.32
CA GLY A 261 -2.14 -0.97 -21.71
C GLY A 261 -2.54 -2.17 -22.60
N ALA A 262 -2.29 -3.41 -22.15
CA ALA A 262 -2.71 -4.60 -22.87
C ALA A 262 -4.25 -4.71 -22.96
N VAL A 263 -4.97 -4.40 -21.89
CA VAL A 263 -6.45 -4.42 -21.88
C VAL A 263 -7.02 -3.38 -22.85
N ASN A 264 -6.39 -2.22 -22.95
CA ASN A 264 -6.87 -1.14 -23.84
C ASN A 264 -6.90 -1.55 -25.32
N THR A 265 -6.09 -2.54 -25.73
CA THR A 265 -6.12 -3.07 -27.11
C THR A 265 -7.40 -3.84 -27.44
N GLY A 266 -8.17 -4.26 -26.43
CA GLY A 266 -9.40 -5.03 -26.59
C GLY A 266 -10.69 -4.22 -26.71
N GLY A 267 -10.59 -2.89 -26.77
CA GLY A 267 -11.71 -1.98 -26.98
C GLY A 267 -12.48 -1.62 -25.70
N THR A 268 -13.53 -0.83 -25.88
CA THR A 268 -14.27 -0.16 -24.78
C THR A 268 -14.93 -1.12 -23.82
N ASP A 269 -15.51 -2.23 -24.30
CA ASP A 269 -16.16 -3.22 -23.45
C ASP A 269 -15.17 -3.91 -22.52
N MET A 270 -13.96 -4.24 -23.03
CA MET A 270 -12.91 -4.83 -22.21
C MET A 270 -12.34 -3.85 -21.19
N ILE A 271 -12.18 -2.58 -21.55
CA ILE A 271 -11.75 -1.52 -20.65
C ILE A 271 -12.75 -1.33 -19.51
N SER A 272 -14.05 -1.26 -19.85
CA SER A 272 -15.14 -1.13 -18.88
C SER A 272 -15.20 -2.33 -17.93
N ALA A 273 -15.09 -3.53 -18.48
CA ALA A 273 -15.03 -4.78 -17.72
C ALA A 273 -13.85 -4.79 -16.73
N TYR A 274 -12.64 -4.49 -17.22
CA TYR A 274 -11.44 -4.49 -16.38
C TYR A 274 -11.49 -3.40 -15.31
N THR A 275 -12.02 -2.24 -15.62
CA THR A 275 -12.21 -1.16 -14.65
C THR A 275 -13.16 -1.58 -13.53
N ALA A 276 -14.27 -2.23 -13.84
CA ALA A 276 -15.20 -2.75 -12.85
C ALA A 276 -14.54 -3.84 -11.97
N THR A 277 -13.82 -4.79 -12.59
CA THR A 277 -13.18 -5.89 -11.88
C THR A 277 -12.05 -5.41 -10.96
N THR A 278 -11.22 -4.45 -11.40
CA THR A 278 -10.14 -3.91 -10.56
C THR A 278 -10.63 -3.18 -9.33
N ARG A 279 -11.83 -2.57 -9.37
CA ARG A 279 -12.47 -1.99 -8.19
C ARG A 279 -12.90 -3.06 -7.19
N ILE A 280 -13.51 -4.15 -7.67
CA ILE A 280 -13.90 -5.31 -6.83
C ILE A 280 -12.65 -5.95 -6.21
N GLU A 281 -11.61 -6.19 -7.01
CA GLU A 281 -10.33 -6.71 -6.52
C GLU A 281 -9.67 -5.77 -5.50
N GLY A 282 -9.81 -4.45 -5.63
CA GLY A 282 -9.29 -3.47 -4.69
C GLY A 282 -9.84 -3.68 -3.27
N PHE A 283 -11.14 -3.98 -3.15
CA PHE A 283 -11.72 -4.35 -1.86
C PHE A 283 -11.16 -5.67 -1.33
N ALA A 284 -11.07 -6.70 -2.15
CA ALA A 284 -10.54 -8.00 -1.76
C ALA A 284 -9.05 -7.90 -1.34
N ASN A 285 -8.24 -7.17 -2.09
CA ASN A 285 -6.82 -6.95 -1.80
C ASN A 285 -6.60 -6.19 -0.49
N SER A 286 -7.53 -5.31 -0.09
CA SER A 286 -7.45 -4.60 1.20
C SER A 286 -7.30 -5.54 2.40
N PHE A 287 -7.91 -6.72 2.35
CA PHE A 287 -7.77 -7.75 3.39
C PHE A 287 -6.38 -8.42 3.33
N GLY A 288 -5.91 -8.78 2.13
CA GLY A 288 -4.60 -9.39 1.92
C GLY A 288 -3.45 -8.48 2.35
N ASP A 289 -3.48 -7.21 1.93
CA ASP A 289 -2.47 -6.20 2.25
C ASP A 289 -2.43 -5.91 3.76
N SER A 290 -3.59 -5.85 4.41
CA SER A 290 -3.70 -5.67 5.86
C SER A 290 -3.10 -6.84 6.63
N GLY A 291 -3.36 -8.08 6.17
CA GLY A 291 -2.78 -9.29 6.74
C GLY A 291 -1.26 -9.33 6.57
N SER A 292 -0.74 -8.92 5.41
CA SER A 292 0.69 -8.77 5.15
C SER A 292 1.34 -7.77 6.11
N ALA A 293 0.74 -6.59 6.27
CA ALA A 293 1.25 -5.55 7.17
C ALA A 293 1.22 -5.99 8.63
N ALA A 294 0.13 -6.64 9.09
CA ALA A 294 0.02 -7.18 10.43
C ALA A 294 1.07 -8.27 10.71
N THR A 295 1.27 -9.18 9.75
CA THR A 295 2.31 -10.22 9.81
C THR A 295 3.69 -9.59 9.91
N SER A 296 3.98 -8.57 9.10
CA SER A 296 5.27 -7.88 9.08
C SER A 296 5.61 -7.26 10.44
N VAL A 297 4.68 -6.54 11.05
CA VAL A 297 4.86 -5.91 12.37
C VAL A 297 5.06 -6.95 13.47
N LEU A 298 4.22 -7.99 13.49
CA LEU A 298 4.29 -9.07 14.49
C LEU A 298 5.63 -9.81 14.41
N VAL A 299 6.04 -10.21 13.21
CA VAL A 299 7.30 -10.90 12.95
C VAL A 299 8.49 -10.00 13.30
N ALA A 300 8.45 -8.70 12.92
CA ALA A 300 9.52 -7.76 13.18
C ALA A 300 9.76 -7.52 14.66
N GLN A 301 8.70 -7.34 15.47
CA GLN A 301 8.84 -7.20 16.91
C GLN A 301 9.39 -8.47 17.58
N ASN A 302 8.89 -9.66 17.21
CA ASN A 302 9.39 -10.92 17.77
C ASN A 302 10.84 -11.20 17.34
N ARG A 303 11.23 -10.83 16.12
CA ARG A 303 12.62 -10.92 15.66
C ARG A 303 13.52 -9.96 16.45
N GLY A 304 13.11 -8.71 16.63
CA GLY A 304 13.83 -7.74 17.46
C GLY A 304 14.05 -8.23 18.88
N ALA A 305 13.02 -8.84 19.48
CA ALA A 305 13.08 -9.46 20.80
C ALA A 305 13.94 -10.75 20.88
N GLY A 306 14.53 -11.21 19.77
CA GLY A 306 15.30 -12.46 19.71
C GLY A 306 14.46 -13.75 19.84
N LYS A 307 13.12 -13.67 19.76
CA LYS A 307 12.20 -14.79 19.98
C LYS A 307 11.98 -15.63 18.70
N VAL A 308 13.00 -16.39 18.30
CA VAL A 308 13.02 -17.14 17.04
C VAL A 308 11.82 -18.08 16.88
N GLU A 309 11.45 -18.82 17.92
CA GLU A 309 10.30 -19.74 17.85
C GLU A 309 8.98 -18.98 17.66
N ARG A 310 8.82 -17.83 18.31
CA ARG A 310 7.64 -16.97 18.07
C ARG A 310 7.59 -16.39 16.67
N VAL A 311 8.74 -16.12 16.04
CA VAL A 311 8.80 -15.72 14.62
C VAL A 311 8.23 -16.84 13.73
N LYS A 312 8.62 -18.10 13.96
CA LYS A 312 8.12 -19.26 13.22
C LYS A 312 6.62 -19.46 13.45
N GLU A 313 6.19 -19.38 14.70
CA GLU A 313 4.79 -19.49 15.10
C GLU A 313 3.94 -18.35 14.53
N SER A 314 4.45 -17.12 14.53
CA SER A 314 3.80 -15.96 13.91
C SER A 314 3.58 -16.18 12.41
N PHE A 315 4.56 -16.74 11.71
CA PHE A 315 4.40 -17.08 10.29
C PHE A 315 3.33 -18.14 10.09
N ARG A 316 3.36 -19.24 10.87
CA ARG A 316 2.38 -20.35 10.75
C ARG A 316 0.96 -19.86 11.04
N SER A 317 0.77 -19.11 12.12
CA SER A 317 -0.53 -18.56 12.49
C SER A 317 -1.04 -17.55 11.45
N SER A 318 -0.17 -16.69 10.91
CA SER A 318 -0.52 -15.79 9.82
C SER A 318 -0.90 -16.56 8.57
N LEU A 319 -0.15 -17.58 8.20
CA LEU A 319 -0.41 -18.41 7.02
C LEU A 319 -1.77 -19.08 7.12
N PHE A 320 -2.10 -19.68 8.28
CA PHE A 320 -3.39 -20.33 8.52
C PHE A 320 -4.54 -19.32 8.42
N LEU A 321 -4.42 -18.17 9.10
CA LEU A 321 -5.45 -17.13 9.06
C LEU A 321 -5.66 -16.61 7.64
N MET A 322 -4.57 -16.29 6.93
CA MET A 322 -4.63 -15.76 5.58
C MET A 322 -5.10 -16.79 4.55
N LEU A 323 -4.80 -18.08 4.76
CA LEU A 323 -5.34 -19.16 3.95
C LEU A 323 -6.87 -19.24 4.11
N ALA A 324 -7.35 -19.22 5.35
CA ALA A 324 -8.79 -19.25 5.64
C ALA A 324 -9.50 -18.01 5.06
N MET A 325 -8.91 -16.82 5.22
CA MET A 325 -9.45 -15.58 4.64
C MET A 325 -9.40 -15.60 3.11
N GLY A 326 -8.35 -16.15 2.51
CA GLY A 326 -8.21 -16.29 1.06
C GLY A 326 -9.25 -17.24 0.47
N LEU A 327 -9.48 -18.38 1.11
CA LEU A 327 -10.56 -19.32 0.72
C LEU A 327 -11.94 -18.66 0.83
N ALA A 328 -12.21 -17.97 1.93
CA ALA A 328 -13.47 -17.26 2.10
C ALA A 328 -13.64 -16.17 1.02
N MET A 329 -12.60 -15.38 0.74
CA MET A 329 -12.63 -14.35 -0.29
C MET A 329 -12.80 -14.93 -1.69
N SER A 330 -12.10 -16.03 -2.02
CA SER A 330 -12.28 -16.79 -3.27
C SER A 330 -13.74 -17.21 -3.45
N LEU A 331 -14.35 -17.78 -2.42
CA LEU A 331 -15.74 -18.23 -2.44
C LEU A 331 -16.71 -17.05 -2.58
N ILE A 332 -16.52 -15.99 -1.78
CA ILE A 332 -17.37 -14.78 -1.84
C ILE A 332 -17.30 -14.17 -3.24
N MET A 333 -16.10 -13.97 -3.80
CA MET A 333 -15.93 -13.41 -5.14
C MET A 333 -16.58 -14.29 -6.21
N TYR A 334 -16.41 -15.60 -6.13
CA TYR A 334 -16.97 -16.54 -7.11
C TYR A 334 -18.50 -16.57 -7.09
N VAL A 335 -19.10 -16.63 -5.88
CA VAL A 335 -20.56 -16.69 -5.73
C VAL A 335 -21.22 -15.34 -6.03
N SER A 336 -20.60 -14.22 -5.62
CA SER A 336 -21.16 -12.87 -5.81
C SER A 336 -20.85 -12.24 -7.16
N VAL A 337 -20.13 -12.94 -8.07
CA VAL A 337 -19.59 -12.36 -9.30
C VAL A 337 -20.63 -11.61 -10.13
N SER A 338 -21.77 -12.22 -10.41
CA SER A 338 -22.81 -11.60 -11.25
C SER A 338 -23.48 -10.39 -10.58
N THR A 339 -23.61 -10.43 -9.26
CA THR A 339 -24.18 -9.32 -8.48
C THR A 339 -23.18 -8.16 -8.37
N SER A 340 -21.93 -8.46 -8.07
CA SER A 340 -20.86 -7.46 -7.92
C SER A 340 -20.57 -6.74 -9.24
N VAL A 341 -20.44 -7.50 -10.33
CA VAL A 341 -20.23 -6.95 -11.68
C VAL A 341 -21.44 -6.14 -12.14
N GLY A 342 -22.65 -6.69 -11.96
CA GLY A 342 -23.89 -5.99 -12.32
C GLY A 342 -24.05 -4.68 -11.55
N PHE A 343 -23.66 -4.65 -10.28
CA PHE A 343 -23.66 -3.43 -9.48
C PHE A 343 -22.64 -2.39 -9.98
N MET A 344 -21.44 -2.83 -10.35
CA MET A 344 -20.38 -1.93 -10.84
C MET A 344 -20.64 -1.38 -12.24
N LEU A 345 -21.23 -2.18 -13.12
CA LEU A 345 -21.52 -1.77 -14.50
C LEU A 345 -22.90 -1.16 -14.69
N GLY A 346 -23.80 -1.27 -13.69
CA GLY A 346 -25.20 -0.84 -13.79
C GLY A 346 -26.05 -1.72 -14.71
N THR A 347 -25.50 -2.83 -15.23
CA THR A 347 -26.18 -3.77 -16.13
C THR A 347 -25.75 -5.20 -15.84
N ARG A 348 -26.61 -6.17 -16.16
CA ARG A 348 -26.34 -7.61 -16.04
C ARG A 348 -26.28 -8.31 -17.41
N SER A 349 -26.08 -7.56 -18.47
CA SER A 349 -26.02 -8.08 -19.85
C SER A 349 -25.02 -7.27 -20.68
N GLY A 350 -24.61 -7.82 -21.82
CA GLY A 350 -23.68 -7.19 -22.75
C GLY A 350 -22.23 -7.67 -22.60
N ALA A 351 -21.40 -7.33 -23.60
CA ALA A 351 -20.04 -7.82 -23.71
C ALA A 351 -19.15 -7.43 -22.51
N ALA A 352 -19.30 -6.22 -22.00
CA ALA A 352 -18.56 -5.76 -20.80
C ALA A 352 -18.90 -6.60 -19.57
N PHE A 353 -20.19 -6.94 -19.36
CA PHE A 353 -20.61 -7.77 -18.23
C PHE A 353 -20.05 -9.19 -18.34
N GLU A 354 -20.14 -9.82 -19.50
CA GLU A 354 -19.63 -11.17 -19.74
C GLU A 354 -18.11 -11.24 -19.54
N ASN A 355 -17.36 -10.31 -20.12
CA ASN A 355 -15.92 -10.20 -19.94
C ASN A 355 -15.53 -10.05 -18.46
N ALA A 356 -16.21 -9.18 -17.73
CA ALA A 356 -15.94 -8.95 -16.30
C ALA A 356 -16.27 -10.18 -15.46
N ARG A 357 -17.41 -10.84 -15.75
CA ARG A 357 -17.84 -12.06 -15.07
C ARG A 357 -16.83 -13.20 -15.25
N ASP A 358 -16.41 -13.44 -16.49
CA ASP A 358 -15.50 -14.54 -16.81
C ASP A 358 -14.10 -14.29 -16.22
N TYR A 359 -13.62 -13.03 -16.26
CA TYR A 359 -12.41 -12.63 -15.57
C TYR A 359 -12.48 -12.90 -14.06
N LEU A 360 -13.51 -12.40 -13.37
CA LEU A 360 -13.62 -12.52 -11.93
C LEU A 360 -13.82 -13.96 -11.47
N LYS A 361 -14.58 -14.77 -12.22
CA LYS A 361 -14.69 -16.21 -11.93
C LYS A 361 -13.34 -16.89 -11.96
N LEU A 362 -12.55 -16.60 -12.98
CA LEU A 362 -11.24 -17.22 -13.15
C LEU A 362 -10.23 -16.75 -12.11
N VAL A 363 -10.13 -15.43 -11.87
CA VAL A 363 -9.17 -14.89 -10.91
C VAL A 363 -9.54 -15.27 -9.47
N ALA A 364 -10.83 -15.42 -9.15
CA ALA A 364 -11.29 -15.85 -7.83
C ALA A 364 -10.69 -17.20 -7.41
N LEU A 365 -10.48 -18.14 -8.34
CA LEU A 365 -9.87 -19.44 -8.04
C LEU A 365 -8.43 -19.32 -7.50
N PHE A 366 -7.75 -18.23 -7.82
CA PHE A 366 -6.36 -17.99 -7.43
C PHE A 366 -6.21 -17.06 -6.20
N TYR A 367 -7.31 -16.49 -5.68
CA TYR A 367 -7.22 -15.50 -4.59
C TYR A 367 -6.61 -16.06 -3.31
N THR A 368 -6.79 -17.34 -3.06
CA THR A 368 -6.11 -18.03 -1.95
C THR A 368 -4.58 -17.94 -2.06
N LEU A 369 -4.04 -18.02 -3.29
CA LEU A 369 -2.60 -17.85 -3.54
C LEU A 369 -2.15 -16.40 -3.36
N CYS A 370 -3.00 -15.42 -3.68
CA CYS A 370 -2.73 -14.01 -3.38
C CYS A 370 -2.51 -13.79 -1.87
N PHE A 371 -3.43 -14.32 -1.05
CA PHE A 371 -3.36 -14.16 0.41
C PHE A 371 -2.18 -14.92 1.03
N THR A 372 -1.87 -16.11 0.55
CA THR A 372 -0.65 -16.83 0.95
C THR A 372 0.61 -16.05 0.57
N GLY A 373 0.68 -15.51 -0.63
CA GLY A 373 1.78 -14.65 -1.06
C GLY A 373 1.94 -13.42 -0.16
N ASN A 374 0.84 -12.75 0.20
CA ASN A 374 0.85 -11.64 1.14
C ASN A 374 1.43 -12.03 2.52
N THR A 375 1.18 -13.26 2.99
CA THR A 375 1.78 -13.77 4.23
C THR A 375 3.31 -13.89 4.10
N PHE A 376 3.79 -14.45 3.00
CA PHE A 376 5.24 -14.55 2.74
C PHE A 376 5.89 -13.17 2.65
N ALA A 377 5.25 -12.23 1.94
CA ALA A 377 5.76 -10.85 1.84
C ALA A 377 5.87 -10.19 3.22
N GLY A 378 4.83 -10.30 4.05
CA GLY A 378 4.84 -9.81 5.42
C GLY A 378 5.93 -10.47 6.28
N TYR A 379 6.10 -11.78 6.17
CA TYR A 379 7.14 -12.53 6.89
C TYR A 379 8.55 -12.07 6.49
N PHE A 380 8.87 -12.01 5.18
CA PHE A 380 10.19 -11.61 4.73
C PHE A 380 10.50 -10.15 5.07
N ASN A 381 9.52 -9.26 4.96
CA ASN A 381 9.65 -7.88 5.45
C ASN A 381 9.96 -7.86 6.95
N GLY A 382 9.20 -8.56 7.77
CA GLY A 382 9.35 -8.61 9.22
C GLY A 382 10.72 -9.14 9.66
N ILE A 383 11.24 -10.15 8.98
CA ILE A 383 12.62 -10.63 9.24
C ILE A 383 13.71 -9.73 8.62
N GLY A 384 13.36 -8.58 8.03
CA GLY A 384 14.31 -7.64 7.45
C GLY A 384 14.90 -8.04 6.10
N LYS A 385 14.33 -9.03 5.41
CA LYS A 385 14.75 -9.46 4.06
C LYS A 385 13.87 -8.83 2.99
N VAL A 386 13.77 -7.51 3.00
CA VAL A 386 12.88 -6.71 2.14
C VAL A 386 13.13 -6.90 0.63
N SER A 387 14.33 -7.32 0.24
CA SER A 387 14.65 -7.61 -1.17
C SER A 387 13.94 -8.86 -1.69
N VAL A 388 13.57 -9.81 -0.82
CA VAL A 388 12.90 -11.06 -1.24
C VAL A 388 11.48 -10.80 -1.74
N PRO A 389 10.60 -10.06 -1.00
CA PRO A 389 9.31 -9.65 -1.52
C PRO A 389 9.40 -8.81 -2.80
N PHE A 390 10.35 -7.88 -2.87
CA PHE A 390 10.55 -7.05 -4.05
C PHE A 390 10.86 -7.90 -5.30
N LEU A 391 11.84 -8.80 -5.23
CA LEU A 391 12.20 -9.65 -6.37
C LEU A 391 11.06 -10.58 -6.78
N GLY A 392 10.37 -11.19 -5.82
CA GLY A 392 9.23 -12.05 -6.11
C GLY A 392 8.08 -11.30 -6.76
N ALA A 393 7.70 -10.14 -6.22
CA ALA A 393 6.65 -9.31 -6.79
C ALA A 393 7.01 -8.79 -8.19
N THR A 394 8.28 -8.40 -8.41
CA THR A 394 8.74 -7.97 -9.74
C THR A 394 8.68 -9.12 -10.75
N SER A 395 9.06 -10.35 -10.34
CA SER A 395 8.93 -11.54 -11.19
C SER A 395 7.48 -11.86 -11.53
N HIS A 396 6.57 -11.78 -10.53
CA HIS A 396 5.13 -11.92 -10.74
C HIS A 396 4.61 -10.90 -11.76
N ILE A 397 4.95 -9.61 -11.56
CA ILE A 397 4.52 -8.51 -12.43
C ILE A 397 5.04 -8.71 -13.85
N ALA A 398 6.32 -9.04 -14.01
CA ALA A 398 6.92 -9.28 -15.32
C ALA A 398 6.19 -10.39 -16.07
N LEU A 399 5.95 -11.54 -15.41
CA LEU A 399 5.19 -12.65 -15.98
C LEU A 399 3.77 -12.24 -16.36
N ARG A 400 3.07 -11.54 -15.45
CA ARG A 400 1.71 -11.05 -15.66
C ARG A 400 1.63 -10.11 -16.87
N VAL A 401 2.53 -9.15 -16.98
CA VAL A 401 2.57 -8.19 -18.10
C VAL A 401 2.84 -8.92 -19.40
N VAL A 402 3.90 -9.74 -19.47
CA VAL A 402 4.27 -10.47 -20.70
C VAL A 402 3.13 -11.36 -21.17
N LEU A 403 2.55 -12.17 -20.28
CA LEU A 403 1.44 -13.06 -20.66
C LEU A 403 0.18 -12.29 -21.06
N SER A 404 -0.11 -11.16 -20.39
CA SER A 404 -1.25 -10.32 -20.77
C SER A 404 -1.09 -9.79 -22.19
N TRP A 405 0.06 -9.22 -22.54
CA TRP A 405 0.32 -8.72 -23.89
C TRP A 405 0.30 -9.81 -24.98
N LEU A 406 0.78 -11.01 -24.66
CA LEU A 406 0.81 -12.13 -25.61
C LEU A 406 -0.56 -12.77 -25.84
N LEU A 407 -1.41 -12.81 -24.81
CA LEU A 407 -2.61 -13.64 -24.81
C LEU A 407 -3.93 -12.85 -24.88
N VAL A 408 -3.96 -11.55 -24.55
CA VAL A 408 -5.19 -10.74 -24.57
C VAL A 408 -5.84 -10.73 -25.95
N GLY A 409 -5.07 -10.64 -27.03
CA GLY A 409 -5.61 -10.67 -28.39
C GLY A 409 -6.29 -11.99 -28.78
N LYS A 410 -5.97 -13.11 -28.10
CA LYS A 410 -6.53 -14.44 -28.38
C LYS A 410 -7.64 -14.86 -27.43
N MET A 411 -7.49 -14.50 -26.15
CA MET A 411 -8.35 -14.99 -25.07
C MET A 411 -9.19 -13.88 -24.40
N GLY A 412 -8.98 -12.63 -24.79
CA GLY A 412 -9.64 -11.50 -24.14
C GLY A 412 -9.21 -11.32 -22.69
N LEU A 413 -10.10 -10.80 -21.85
CA LEU A 413 -9.83 -10.50 -20.44
C LEU A 413 -9.47 -11.73 -19.57
N PRO A 414 -9.99 -12.97 -19.80
CA PRO A 414 -9.51 -14.17 -19.12
C PRO A 414 -8.00 -14.40 -19.20
N ALA A 415 -7.32 -13.92 -20.25
CA ALA A 415 -5.86 -13.99 -20.34
C ALA A 415 -5.15 -13.27 -19.19
N VAL A 416 -5.66 -12.11 -18.78
CA VAL A 416 -5.13 -11.33 -17.68
C VAL A 416 -5.36 -12.03 -16.33
N ALA A 417 -6.51 -12.70 -16.18
CA ALA A 417 -6.80 -13.51 -14.98
C ALA A 417 -5.84 -14.70 -14.85
N LEU A 418 -5.62 -15.44 -15.94
CA LEU A 418 -4.65 -16.54 -16.00
C LEU A 418 -3.23 -16.04 -15.71
N ALA A 419 -2.81 -14.96 -16.37
CA ALA A 419 -1.49 -14.37 -16.15
C ALA A 419 -1.28 -13.96 -14.68
N THR A 420 -2.31 -13.42 -14.05
CA THR A 420 -2.31 -13.07 -12.62
C THR A 420 -2.19 -14.32 -11.74
N GLY A 421 -3.00 -15.33 -12.00
CA GLY A 421 -2.99 -16.61 -11.26
C GLY A 421 -1.66 -17.34 -11.38
N LEU A 422 -1.12 -17.47 -12.60
CA LEU A 422 0.20 -18.09 -12.83
C LEU A 422 1.33 -17.29 -12.13
N GLY A 423 1.23 -15.97 -12.12
CA GLY A 423 2.15 -15.12 -11.38
C GLY A 423 2.10 -15.39 -9.87
N TRP A 424 0.93 -15.60 -9.28
CA TRP A 424 0.81 -15.98 -7.86
C TRP A 424 1.33 -17.39 -7.59
N VAL A 425 1.15 -18.34 -8.49
CA VAL A 425 1.78 -19.67 -8.38
C VAL A 425 3.31 -19.53 -8.36
N LEU A 426 3.87 -18.81 -9.33
CA LEU A 426 5.32 -18.59 -9.43
C LEU A 426 5.88 -17.98 -8.14
N VAL A 427 5.29 -16.89 -7.67
CA VAL A 427 5.84 -16.16 -6.51
C VAL A 427 5.73 -16.97 -5.22
N ASN A 428 4.64 -17.70 -5.00
CA ASN A 428 4.50 -18.57 -3.84
C ASN A 428 5.53 -19.72 -3.88
N ALA A 429 5.76 -20.32 -5.04
CA ALA A 429 6.80 -21.35 -5.21
C ALA A 429 8.20 -20.80 -4.91
N LEU A 430 8.55 -19.63 -5.46
CA LEU A 430 9.83 -18.96 -5.20
C LEU A 430 10.03 -18.65 -3.71
N TRP A 431 9.04 -18.07 -3.05
CA TRP A 431 9.16 -17.70 -1.64
C TRP A 431 9.19 -18.92 -0.71
N THR A 432 8.44 -19.96 -1.03
CA THR A 432 8.52 -21.24 -0.32
C THR A 432 9.92 -21.86 -0.45
N PHE A 433 10.50 -21.85 -1.65
CA PHE A 433 11.87 -22.34 -1.89
C PHE A 433 12.91 -21.52 -1.14
N VAL A 434 12.83 -20.18 -1.18
CA VAL A 434 13.75 -19.30 -0.45
C VAL A 434 13.66 -19.55 1.05
N LYS A 435 12.45 -19.65 1.61
CA LYS A 435 12.25 -19.95 3.03
C LYS A 435 12.83 -21.30 3.42
N TRP A 436 12.55 -22.35 2.65
CA TRP A 436 13.10 -23.68 2.88
C TRP A 436 14.64 -23.71 2.87
N ARG A 437 15.25 -23.03 1.89
CA ARG A 437 16.72 -22.90 1.78
C ARG A 437 17.33 -22.17 2.99
N MET A 438 16.62 -21.15 3.50
CA MET A 438 17.06 -20.43 4.70
C MET A 438 17.01 -21.33 5.95
N GLU A 439 15.92 -22.06 6.15
CA GLU A 439 15.76 -22.97 7.28
C GLU A 439 16.80 -24.10 7.24
N LYS A 440 17.10 -24.64 6.05
CA LYS A 440 18.13 -25.67 5.89
C LYS A 440 19.53 -25.14 6.26
N LYS A 441 19.87 -23.90 5.85
CA LYS A 441 21.15 -23.28 6.23
C LYS A 441 21.26 -23.04 7.73
N GLN A 442 20.15 -22.60 8.36
CA GLN A 442 20.14 -22.37 9.80
C GLN A 442 20.34 -23.67 10.59
N LYS A 443 19.68 -24.76 10.22
CA LYS A 443 19.87 -26.08 10.85
C LYS A 443 21.29 -26.62 10.66
N ALA A 444 21.90 -26.42 9.48
CA ALA A 444 23.28 -26.84 9.26
C ALA A 444 24.26 -26.07 10.16
N ALA A 445 24.10 -24.75 10.29
CA ALA A 445 24.93 -23.93 11.17
C ALA A 445 24.76 -24.31 12.67
N GLU A 446 23.57 -24.69 13.09
CA GLU A 446 23.32 -25.20 14.46
C GLU A 446 23.98 -26.56 14.72
N HIS A 447 24.09 -27.40 13.68
CA HIS A 447 24.74 -28.71 13.79
C HIS A 447 26.27 -28.61 13.81
N ASP A 448 26.85 -27.63 13.12
CA ASP A 448 28.31 -27.43 13.08
C ASP A 448 28.86 -26.81 14.39
N ILE A 449 27.99 -26.32 15.29
CA ILE A 449 28.35 -25.73 16.58
C ILE A 449 28.23 -26.74 17.74
N MET A 450 27.52 -27.84 17.55
CA MET A 450 27.38 -28.93 18.52
C MET A 450 28.44 -30.00 18.30
#